data_e5ac0e9d5d94e85b75427baf9b69158c
#
_entry.id   e5ac0e9d5d94e85b75427baf9b69158c
#
_cell.length_a   1.000
_cell.length_b   1.000
_cell.length_c   1.000
_cell.angle_alpha   90.00
_cell.angle_beta   90.00
_cell.angle_gamma   90.00
#
_symmetry.space_group_name_H-M   'P 1'
#
loop_
_entity.id
_entity.type
_entity.pdbx_description
1 polymer ?
#
loop_
_entity_poly.entity_id
_entity_poly.type
_entity_poly.pdbx_seq_one_letter_code
_entity_poly.pdbx_strand_id
1 'polypeptide(L)'
;MTGWSRRRLLRTALSTALVPATAALSSASPALAATGEWRFRRGVNAWPWFALTREFPAPRTDYDWPPFQSQRPVPTPDDLRRLRRTGLDFVRLPVDPGPFLAADAATRAKLLAMLDDAVAAVIDADLGIIVNVQANGATHYWNPDRMVSSTAAPEFEAYRALVGTLAGRLQRFPSVALEPVNEPPQSCSSNVWSNVQAALLAAARASSQTLPLVVTGGCGSMVSGLAALDPEPLAAFEPILFTFHFYEPYLFSHQGAPWMREPVYRALNNVPWPASAGSLERTLASVRARMAGDTETSEADKQAAYAETERVLKVYFDARPDRWFVDKYIGQARDWADSHGIAPTRVIMGEFGALRTDARYVAAPNPDRARYIADVRQSAEASGFPWAFWDLFDGMGMMDDKTRSLDPAMVDALGLRMPE
;
A
#
# COMPACT_ATOMS: atom_id res chain seq x y z
N MET A 1 -30.23 36.32 20.14
CA MET A 1 -31.41 37.18 19.95
C MET A 1 -31.69 37.21 18.46
N THR A 2 -32.79 36.58 18.11
CA THR A 2 -33.83 36.96 17.15
C THR A 2 -33.35 37.21 15.72
N GLY A 3 -33.90 36.66 14.66
CA GLY A 3 -35.12 35.90 14.52
C GLY A 3 -35.43 35.73 13.02
N TRP A 4 -36.06 34.71 12.73
CA TRP A 4 -36.82 34.27 11.59
C TRP A 4 -37.42 35.33 10.64
N SER A 5 -37.51 35.10 9.33
CA SER A 5 -38.81 35.11 8.68
C SER A 5 -38.81 34.46 7.28
N ARG A 6 -39.86 33.70 7.09
CA ARG A 6 -40.29 32.94 5.89
C ARG A 6 -41.05 33.79 4.88
N ARG A 7 -41.12 33.26 3.65
CA ARG A 7 -42.19 33.36 2.62
C ARG A 7 -42.28 34.63 1.78
N ARG A 8 -42.18 34.40 0.45
CA ARG A 8 -43.33 34.66 -0.47
C ARG A 8 -43.15 33.96 -1.82
N LEU A 9 -44.15 33.14 -2.12
CA LEU A 9 -44.53 32.69 -3.44
C LEU A 9 -45.18 33.89 -4.21
N LEU A 10 -44.91 34.01 -5.50
CA LEU A 10 -45.93 34.49 -6.45
C LEU A 10 -45.57 34.05 -7.89
N ARG A 11 -46.59 33.51 -8.54
CA ARG A 11 -46.71 33.04 -9.92
C ARG A 11 -46.65 34.18 -10.93
N THR A 12 -46.22 33.91 -12.18
CA THR A 12 -46.92 34.16 -13.46
C THR A 12 -45.92 34.07 -14.60
N ALA A 13 -46.16 33.37 -15.54
CA ALA A 13 -46.82 33.32 -16.81
C ALA A 13 -45.90 32.81 -17.93
N LEU A 14 -46.41 31.85 -18.69
CA LEU A 14 -45.85 31.31 -19.91
C LEU A 14 -45.59 32.43 -20.95
N SER A 15 -44.40 32.33 -21.58
CA SER A 15 -44.19 32.82 -22.93
C SER A 15 -43.35 31.79 -23.68
N THR A 16 -44.01 31.13 -24.62
CA THR A 16 -43.40 30.21 -25.59
C THR A 16 -42.56 31.01 -26.58
N ALA A 17 -41.26 30.85 -26.56
CA ALA A 17 -40.36 31.23 -27.64
C ALA A 17 -39.69 29.96 -28.19
N LEU A 18 -40.03 29.59 -29.39
CA LEU A 18 -39.29 28.61 -30.19
C LEU A 18 -37.89 29.16 -30.44
N VAL A 19 -36.88 28.44 -29.93
CA VAL A 19 -35.49 28.62 -30.33
C VAL A 19 -35.06 27.33 -31.07
N PRO A 20 -34.42 27.45 -32.25
CA PRO A 20 -34.06 26.30 -33.04
C PRO A 20 -32.96 25.48 -32.30
N ALA A 21 -33.16 24.18 -32.30
CA ALA A 21 -32.17 23.21 -31.78
C ALA A 21 -30.92 23.27 -32.66
N THR A 22 -29.91 23.99 -32.20
CA THR A 22 -28.52 23.74 -32.62
C THR A 22 -28.06 22.47 -31.93
N ALA A 23 -27.91 21.41 -32.73
CA ALA A 23 -27.25 20.19 -32.29
C ALA A 23 -25.83 20.54 -31.82
N ALA A 24 -25.63 20.64 -30.51
CA ALA A 24 -24.30 20.57 -29.91
C ALA A 24 -23.78 19.17 -30.17
N LEU A 25 -22.88 19.04 -31.14
CA LEU A 25 -22.00 17.89 -31.26
C LEU A 25 -21.19 17.84 -29.98
N SER A 26 -21.63 17.04 -29.01
CA SER A 26 -20.81 16.57 -27.92
C SER A 26 -19.64 15.84 -28.57
N SER A 27 -18.50 16.51 -28.61
CA SER A 27 -17.22 15.82 -28.81
C SER A 27 -17.01 14.89 -27.61
N ALA A 28 -17.56 13.68 -27.70
CA ALA A 28 -17.10 12.61 -26.86
C ALA A 28 -15.60 12.48 -27.13
N SER A 29 -14.79 12.90 -26.17
CA SER A 29 -13.38 12.53 -26.14
C SER A 29 -13.31 11.02 -26.37
N PRO A 30 -12.48 10.54 -27.30
CA PRO A 30 -12.32 9.11 -27.46
C PRO A 30 -11.82 8.57 -26.11
N ALA A 31 -12.65 7.82 -25.40
CA ALA A 31 -12.20 6.95 -24.34
C ALA A 31 -11.15 6.06 -25.00
N LEU A 32 -9.88 6.33 -24.71
CA LEU A 32 -8.77 5.47 -25.09
C LEU A 32 -9.05 4.11 -24.46
N ALA A 33 -9.60 3.21 -25.27
CA ALA A 33 -9.68 1.81 -24.96
C ALA A 33 -8.23 1.35 -24.74
N ALA A 34 -7.81 1.23 -23.49
CA ALA A 34 -6.63 0.51 -23.10
C ALA A 34 -6.88 -0.96 -23.48
N THR A 35 -6.48 -1.36 -24.68
CA THR A 35 -6.54 -2.71 -25.19
C THR A 35 -5.39 -3.54 -24.61
N GLY A 36 -5.42 -3.75 -23.32
CA GLY A 36 -4.58 -4.69 -22.61
C GLY A 36 -5.33 -5.06 -21.35
N GLU A 37 -5.84 -6.29 -21.26
CA GLU A 37 -6.33 -6.82 -19.99
C GLU A 37 -5.15 -6.85 -19.01
N TRP A 38 -5.13 -5.86 -18.09
CA TRP A 38 -4.20 -5.85 -16.98
C TRP A 38 -4.46 -7.09 -16.13
N ARG A 39 -3.45 -7.95 -16.00
CA ARG A 39 -3.54 -9.18 -15.20
C ARG A 39 -3.28 -8.91 -13.71
N PHE A 40 -3.76 -7.79 -13.17
CA PHE A 40 -3.61 -7.46 -11.75
C PHE A 40 -4.95 -7.63 -11.05
N ARG A 41 -5.22 -8.82 -10.53
CA ARG A 41 -6.45 -9.11 -9.77
C ARG A 41 -6.15 -9.55 -8.34
N ARG A 42 -5.28 -10.54 -8.17
CA ARG A 42 -4.91 -11.11 -6.87
C ARG A 42 -3.40 -11.20 -6.79
N GLY A 43 -2.81 -10.40 -5.93
CA GLY A 43 -1.37 -10.29 -5.83
C GLY A 43 -0.83 -10.53 -4.43
N VAL A 44 0.50 -10.52 -4.35
CA VAL A 44 1.26 -10.54 -3.11
C VAL A 44 2.45 -9.60 -3.21
N ASN A 45 2.75 -8.90 -2.11
CA ASN A 45 3.94 -8.08 -2.01
C ASN A 45 5.16 -8.98 -1.77
N ALA A 46 6.16 -8.92 -2.65
CA ALA A 46 7.38 -9.72 -2.55
C ALA A 46 8.41 -9.06 -1.62
N TRP A 47 7.97 -8.67 -0.41
CA TRP A 47 8.85 -8.23 0.66
C TRP A 47 9.62 -9.45 1.21
N PRO A 48 10.93 -9.35 1.53
CA PRO A 48 11.81 -8.19 1.42
C PRO A 48 12.85 -8.27 0.28
N TRP A 49 12.47 -8.72 -0.90
CA TRP A 49 13.38 -9.06 -2.01
C TRP A 49 14.41 -7.96 -2.33
N PHE A 50 13.96 -6.71 -2.52
CA PHE A 50 14.81 -5.52 -2.75
C PHE A 50 14.73 -4.53 -1.58
N ALA A 51 14.62 -5.04 -0.36
CA ALA A 51 14.57 -4.29 0.87
C ALA A 51 15.55 -4.86 1.91
N LEU A 52 15.46 -4.43 3.17
CA LEU A 52 16.41 -4.76 4.23
C LEU A 52 17.85 -4.45 3.81
N THR A 53 18.07 -3.19 3.50
CA THR A 53 19.34 -2.68 2.99
C THR A 53 20.41 -2.57 4.09
N ARG A 54 21.68 -2.58 3.68
CA ARG A 54 22.86 -2.49 4.55
C ARG A 54 23.51 -1.13 4.39
N GLU A 55 22.85 -0.10 4.95
CA GLU A 55 23.36 1.26 4.96
C GLU A 55 24.57 1.37 5.88
N PHE A 56 25.62 2.08 5.46
CA PHE A 56 26.69 2.45 6.38
C PHE A 56 26.22 3.55 7.33
N PRO A 57 26.71 3.58 8.57
CA PRO A 57 26.35 4.63 9.52
C PRO A 57 26.86 6.01 9.07
N ALA A 58 26.18 7.05 9.52
CA ALA A 58 26.62 8.43 9.30
C ALA A 58 28.10 8.63 9.70
N PRO A 59 28.86 9.45 8.99
CA PRO A 59 28.43 10.39 7.94
C PRO A 59 28.36 9.81 6.51
N ARG A 60 28.60 8.51 6.34
CA ARG A 60 28.50 7.85 5.03
C ARG A 60 27.06 7.80 4.55
N THR A 61 26.85 7.92 3.23
CA THR A 61 25.53 7.92 2.60
C THR A 61 25.36 6.77 1.60
N ASP A 62 26.33 5.85 1.59
CA ASP A 62 26.38 4.67 0.71
C ASP A 62 26.03 3.39 1.46
N TYR A 63 26.02 2.30 0.73
CA TYR A 63 25.63 0.98 1.21
C TYR A 63 26.80 0.00 1.08
N ASP A 64 26.81 -1.02 1.93
CA ASP A 64 27.72 -2.16 1.78
C ASP A 64 27.39 -2.95 0.48
N TRP A 65 28.30 -3.81 0.05
CA TRP A 65 28.08 -4.64 -1.13
C TRP A 65 28.10 -6.14 -0.79
N PRO A 66 27.11 -6.92 -1.22
CA PRO A 66 25.83 -6.51 -1.83
C PRO A 66 24.98 -5.68 -0.86
N PRO A 67 24.12 -4.75 -1.35
CA PRO A 67 23.46 -3.75 -0.49
C PRO A 67 22.32 -4.30 0.35
N PHE A 68 21.92 -5.53 0.14
CA PHE A 68 20.81 -6.16 0.84
C PHE A 68 21.32 -7.22 1.82
N GLN A 69 20.65 -7.40 2.96
CA GLN A 69 20.99 -8.42 3.93
C GLN A 69 20.97 -9.83 3.31
N SER A 70 22.03 -10.60 3.48
CA SER A 70 22.18 -11.92 2.85
C SER A 70 21.17 -12.96 3.33
N GLN A 71 20.67 -12.78 4.56
CA GLN A 71 19.72 -13.72 5.21
C GLN A 71 18.26 -13.40 4.90
N ARG A 72 17.97 -12.28 4.19
CA ARG A 72 16.59 -11.98 3.82
C ARG A 72 16.04 -13.07 2.92
N PRO A 73 14.78 -13.49 3.10
CA PRO A 73 14.19 -14.45 2.18
C PRO A 73 13.96 -13.78 0.82
N VAL A 74 14.39 -14.47 -0.24
CA VAL A 74 14.18 -14.07 -1.63
C VAL A 74 13.42 -15.18 -2.32
N PRO A 75 12.32 -14.90 -3.06
CA PRO A 75 11.59 -15.95 -3.73
C PRO A 75 12.44 -16.63 -4.80
N THR A 76 12.38 -17.95 -4.82
CA THR A 76 12.98 -18.76 -5.87
C THR A 76 12.02 -18.86 -7.08
N PRO A 77 12.49 -19.28 -8.26
CA PRO A 77 11.59 -19.56 -9.40
C PRO A 77 10.52 -20.61 -9.06
N ASP A 78 10.80 -21.57 -8.16
CA ASP A 78 9.80 -22.53 -7.70
C ASP A 78 8.75 -21.89 -6.79
N ASP A 79 9.15 -20.98 -5.90
CA ASP A 79 8.20 -20.22 -5.07
C ASP A 79 7.26 -19.41 -5.96
N LEU A 80 7.77 -18.71 -6.97
CA LEU A 80 6.96 -17.94 -7.91
C LEU A 80 5.96 -18.83 -8.67
N ARG A 81 6.40 -19.98 -9.17
CA ARG A 81 5.50 -20.95 -9.81
C ARG A 81 4.45 -21.51 -8.85
N ARG A 82 4.82 -21.73 -7.57
CA ARG A 82 3.87 -22.16 -6.53
C ARG A 82 2.84 -21.06 -6.25
N LEU A 83 3.26 -19.79 -6.13
CA LEU A 83 2.35 -18.66 -5.98
C LEU A 83 1.35 -18.59 -7.15
N ARG A 84 1.82 -18.73 -8.38
CA ARG A 84 0.94 -18.78 -9.57
C ARG A 84 -0.12 -19.88 -9.47
N ARG A 85 0.28 -21.09 -9.01
CA ARG A 85 -0.64 -22.21 -8.83
C ARG A 85 -1.67 -22.02 -7.71
N THR A 86 -1.41 -21.16 -6.74
CA THR A 86 -2.43 -20.81 -5.72
C THR A 86 -3.58 -20.01 -6.31
N GLY A 87 -3.44 -19.38 -7.47
CA GLY A 87 -4.40 -18.48 -8.10
C GLY A 87 -4.03 -17.00 -7.99
N LEU A 88 -2.84 -16.68 -7.48
CA LEU A 88 -2.25 -15.34 -7.63
C LEU A 88 -1.91 -15.10 -9.10
N ASP A 89 -2.05 -13.86 -9.55
CA ASP A 89 -1.77 -13.46 -10.94
C ASP A 89 -0.76 -12.33 -11.06
N PHE A 90 -0.36 -11.71 -9.96
CA PHE A 90 0.72 -10.72 -9.98
C PHE A 90 1.52 -10.66 -8.66
N VAL A 91 2.67 -10.03 -8.75
CA VAL A 91 3.54 -9.65 -7.64
C VAL A 91 3.66 -8.13 -7.60
N ARG A 92 3.50 -7.52 -6.43
CA ARG A 92 3.98 -6.16 -6.18
C ARG A 92 5.35 -6.26 -5.53
N LEU A 93 6.37 -5.66 -6.17
CA LEU A 93 7.77 -5.77 -5.77
C LEU A 93 8.25 -4.46 -5.14
N PRO A 94 8.31 -4.36 -3.81
CA PRO A 94 8.93 -3.24 -3.12
C PRO A 94 10.44 -3.17 -3.42
N VAL A 95 10.91 -2.00 -3.87
CA VAL A 95 12.31 -1.74 -4.23
C VAL A 95 12.81 -0.49 -3.49
N ASP A 96 13.76 -0.67 -2.58
CA ASP A 96 14.41 0.45 -1.90
C ASP A 96 15.30 1.22 -2.90
N PRO A 97 15.03 2.50 -3.18
CA PRO A 97 15.81 3.31 -4.13
C PRO A 97 17.21 3.68 -3.62
N GLY A 98 17.43 3.67 -2.30
CA GLY A 98 18.67 4.13 -1.68
C GLY A 98 19.92 3.51 -2.27
N PRO A 99 20.05 2.18 -2.40
CA PRO A 99 21.22 1.55 -3.02
C PRO A 99 21.44 1.98 -4.46
N PHE A 100 20.39 2.20 -5.24
CA PHE A 100 20.50 2.64 -6.65
C PHE A 100 20.98 4.11 -6.74
N LEU A 101 20.54 4.95 -5.82
CA LEU A 101 20.88 6.38 -5.80
C LEU A 101 22.31 6.61 -5.29
N ALA A 102 22.72 5.86 -4.27
CA ALA A 102 24.04 5.96 -3.68
C ALA A 102 25.17 5.39 -4.57
N ALA A 103 24.83 4.45 -5.47
CA ALA A 103 25.82 3.70 -6.25
C ALA A 103 26.47 4.53 -7.35
N ASP A 104 27.76 4.25 -7.62
CA ASP A 104 28.40 4.67 -8.86
C ASP A 104 27.75 4.04 -10.09
N ALA A 105 28.13 4.52 -11.29
CA ALA A 105 27.51 4.06 -12.54
C ALA A 105 27.64 2.55 -12.77
N ALA A 106 28.79 1.95 -12.45
CA ALA A 106 29.05 0.52 -12.67
C ALA A 106 28.25 -0.35 -11.69
N THR A 107 28.21 0.05 -10.42
CA THR A 107 27.45 -0.64 -9.37
C THR A 107 25.93 -0.48 -9.60
N ARG A 108 25.49 0.71 -9.98
CA ARG A 108 24.08 0.96 -10.36
C ARG A 108 23.65 0.11 -11.55
N ALA A 109 24.50 -0.06 -12.55
CA ALA A 109 24.19 -0.94 -13.69
C ALA A 109 23.98 -2.39 -13.25
N LYS A 110 24.77 -2.90 -12.28
CA LYS A 110 24.59 -4.24 -11.71
C LYS A 110 23.25 -4.36 -10.95
N LEU A 111 22.90 -3.35 -10.13
CA LEU A 111 21.63 -3.34 -9.40
C LEU A 111 20.44 -3.32 -10.33
N LEU A 112 20.50 -2.52 -11.40
CA LEU A 112 19.46 -2.49 -12.43
C LEU A 112 19.35 -3.82 -13.17
N ALA A 113 20.46 -4.51 -13.46
CA ALA A 113 20.43 -5.85 -14.03
C ALA A 113 19.79 -6.88 -13.08
N MET A 114 20.13 -6.83 -11.78
CA MET A 114 19.48 -7.69 -10.78
C MET A 114 17.95 -7.46 -10.72
N LEU A 115 17.49 -6.21 -10.86
CA LEU A 115 16.06 -5.92 -10.91
C LEU A 115 15.42 -6.46 -12.19
N ASP A 116 16.08 -6.31 -13.35
CA ASP A 116 15.59 -6.89 -14.60
C ASP A 116 15.47 -8.42 -14.53
N ASP A 117 16.45 -9.10 -13.91
CA ASP A 117 16.42 -10.55 -13.72
C ASP A 117 15.25 -10.98 -12.80
N ALA A 118 14.98 -10.19 -11.76
CA ALA A 118 13.84 -10.44 -10.88
C ALA A 118 12.50 -10.24 -11.61
N VAL A 119 12.37 -9.17 -12.40
CA VAL A 119 11.18 -8.93 -13.24
C VAL A 119 10.99 -10.07 -14.23
N ALA A 120 12.05 -10.50 -14.91
CA ALA A 120 12.00 -11.63 -15.84
C ALA A 120 11.53 -12.92 -15.13
N ALA A 121 12.09 -13.23 -13.96
CA ALA A 121 11.74 -14.43 -13.20
C ALA A 121 10.25 -14.46 -12.79
N VAL A 122 9.66 -13.31 -12.44
CA VAL A 122 8.22 -13.20 -12.13
C VAL A 122 7.39 -13.45 -13.39
N ILE A 123 7.77 -12.88 -14.53
CA ILE A 123 7.08 -13.05 -15.81
C ILE A 123 7.18 -14.50 -16.30
N ASP A 124 8.35 -15.12 -16.17
CA ASP A 124 8.58 -16.53 -16.53
C ASP A 124 7.72 -17.51 -15.70
N ALA A 125 7.26 -17.05 -14.53
CA ALA A 125 6.30 -17.78 -13.70
C ALA A 125 4.82 -17.52 -14.08
N ASP A 126 4.53 -16.85 -15.19
CA ASP A 126 3.20 -16.41 -15.66
C ASP A 126 2.50 -15.46 -14.65
N LEU A 127 3.27 -14.60 -13.98
CA LEU A 127 2.79 -13.55 -13.09
C LEU A 127 3.03 -12.17 -13.70
N GLY A 128 2.07 -11.25 -13.54
CA GLY A 128 2.30 -9.83 -13.76
C GLY A 128 3.16 -9.23 -12.62
N ILE A 129 3.69 -8.03 -12.82
CA ILE A 129 4.49 -7.38 -11.78
C ILE A 129 4.26 -5.87 -11.72
N ILE A 130 4.10 -5.36 -10.50
CA ILE A 130 4.15 -3.93 -10.19
C ILE A 130 5.47 -3.67 -9.47
N VAL A 131 6.39 -2.95 -10.10
CA VAL A 131 7.62 -2.50 -9.44
C VAL A 131 7.28 -1.25 -8.64
N ASN A 132 7.34 -1.35 -7.33
CA ASN A 132 7.02 -0.25 -6.41
C ASN A 132 8.30 0.34 -5.83
N VAL A 133 8.52 1.64 -6.03
CA VAL A 133 9.69 2.34 -5.45
C VAL A 133 9.36 2.73 -4.02
N GLN A 134 9.92 1.99 -3.08
CA GLN A 134 9.59 2.08 -1.65
C GLN A 134 10.82 2.52 -0.84
N ALA A 135 10.88 3.82 -0.56
CA ALA A 135 11.94 4.38 0.26
C ALA A 135 11.85 3.91 1.72
N ASN A 136 12.99 3.54 2.31
CA ASN A 136 13.05 3.12 3.69
C ASN A 136 13.10 4.33 4.64
N GLY A 137 12.05 4.56 5.41
CA GLY A 137 11.98 5.66 6.39
C GLY A 137 12.94 5.52 7.59
N ALA A 138 13.58 4.37 7.76
CA ALA A 138 14.54 4.13 8.83
C ALA A 138 16.00 4.47 8.45
N THR A 139 16.30 4.69 7.15
CA THR A 139 17.64 5.11 6.71
C THR A 139 17.90 6.55 7.13
N HIS A 140 19.17 6.85 7.46
CA HIS A 140 19.53 8.20 7.91
C HIS A 140 19.68 9.18 6.74
N TYR A 141 19.96 8.70 5.53
CA TYR A 141 20.18 9.59 4.38
C TYR A 141 19.13 9.44 3.28
N TRP A 142 18.99 8.26 2.64
CA TRP A 142 18.09 8.03 1.52
C TRP A 142 16.66 7.69 2.00
N ASN A 143 16.06 8.61 2.74
CA ASN A 143 14.71 8.48 3.30
C ASN A 143 13.68 9.34 2.54
N PRO A 144 12.37 9.11 2.73
CA PRO A 144 11.32 9.85 2.03
C PRO A 144 11.41 11.37 2.17
N ASP A 145 11.84 11.88 3.34
CA ASP A 145 11.93 13.32 3.58
C ASP A 145 12.94 14.01 2.66
N ARG A 146 14.03 13.33 2.36
CA ARG A 146 15.07 13.86 1.46
C ARG A 146 14.75 13.67 -0.02
N MET A 147 13.95 12.65 -0.37
CA MET A 147 13.70 12.27 -1.76
C MET A 147 12.37 12.78 -2.31
N VAL A 148 11.30 12.75 -1.52
CA VAL A 148 9.94 12.99 -2.05
C VAL A 148 9.09 13.91 -1.18
N SER A 149 9.66 14.57 -0.17
CA SER A 149 8.89 15.53 0.66
C SER A 149 8.39 16.75 -0.11
N SER A 150 9.11 17.15 -1.16
CA SER A 150 8.73 18.18 -2.12
C SER A 150 9.60 18.10 -3.37
N THR A 151 9.24 18.84 -4.43
CA THR A 151 10.10 18.99 -5.63
C THR A 151 11.40 19.77 -5.36
N ALA A 152 11.53 20.41 -4.20
CA ALA A 152 12.75 21.07 -3.74
C ALA A 152 13.53 20.23 -2.71
N ALA A 153 13.13 19.00 -2.45
CA ALA A 153 13.85 18.11 -1.53
C ALA A 153 15.29 17.86 -2.06
N PRO A 154 16.29 17.72 -1.19
CA PRO A 154 17.69 17.67 -1.59
C PRO A 154 18.00 16.60 -2.64
N GLU A 155 17.34 15.46 -2.57
CA GLU A 155 17.61 14.30 -3.45
C GLU A 155 16.48 14.04 -4.45
N PHE A 156 15.52 14.97 -4.60
CA PHE A 156 14.37 14.80 -5.48
C PHE A 156 14.77 14.59 -6.95
N GLU A 157 15.72 15.38 -7.45
CA GLU A 157 16.15 15.26 -8.85
C GLU A 157 16.84 13.92 -9.15
N ALA A 158 17.63 13.40 -8.20
CA ALA A 158 18.22 12.08 -8.33
C ALA A 158 17.14 10.98 -8.33
N TYR A 159 16.16 11.10 -7.44
CA TYR A 159 15.02 10.19 -7.39
C TYR A 159 14.18 10.23 -8.66
N ARG A 160 13.87 11.43 -9.16
CA ARG A 160 13.12 11.65 -10.40
C ARG A 160 13.84 11.02 -11.61
N ALA A 161 15.16 11.17 -11.68
CA ALA A 161 15.97 10.55 -12.72
C ALA A 161 15.98 9.02 -12.65
N LEU A 162 15.98 8.45 -11.42
CA LEU A 162 15.84 7.01 -11.22
C LEU A 162 14.48 6.51 -11.71
N VAL A 163 13.37 7.20 -11.39
CA VAL A 163 12.03 6.85 -11.87
C VAL A 163 11.98 6.82 -13.40
N GLY A 164 12.55 7.82 -14.08
CA GLY A 164 12.68 7.84 -15.54
C GLY A 164 13.51 6.65 -16.07
N THR A 165 14.61 6.32 -15.40
CA THR A 165 15.46 5.17 -15.75
C THR A 165 14.68 3.85 -15.63
N LEU A 166 13.95 3.66 -14.52
CA LEU A 166 13.13 2.47 -14.30
C LEU A 166 12.03 2.35 -15.35
N ALA A 167 11.32 3.44 -15.65
CA ALA A 167 10.29 3.45 -16.69
C ALA A 167 10.84 3.02 -18.06
N GLY A 168 12.00 3.59 -18.46
CA GLY A 168 12.66 3.22 -19.72
C GLY A 168 13.11 1.76 -19.78
N ARG A 169 13.47 1.16 -18.65
CA ARG A 169 13.87 -0.26 -18.57
C ARG A 169 12.67 -1.20 -18.56
N LEU A 170 11.66 -0.87 -17.76
CA LEU A 170 10.51 -1.74 -17.52
C LEU A 170 9.57 -1.87 -18.73
N GLN A 171 9.48 -0.84 -19.59
CA GLN A 171 8.60 -0.87 -20.79
C GLN A 171 8.87 -2.03 -21.76
N ARG A 172 10.05 -2.66 -21.70
CA ARG A 172 10.41 -3.79 -22.57
C ARG A 172 9.80 -5.13 -22.13
N PHE A 173 9.29 -5.19 -20.90
CA PHE A 173 8.69 -6.40 -20.36
C PHE A 173 7.16 -6.36 -20.51
N PRO A 174 6.50 -7.48 -20.82
CA PRO A 174 5.05 -7.55 -20.82
C PRO A 174 4.50 -7.59 -19.39
N SER A 175 3.25 -7.20 -19.21
CA SER A 175 2.53 -7.31 -17.92
C SER A 175 3.25 -6.66 -16.72
N VAL A 176 3.91 -5.52 -16.95
CA VAL A 176 4.63 -4.75 -15.94
C VAL A 176 3.99 -3.39 -15.73
N ALA A 177 3.97 -2.91 -14.49
CA ALA A 177 3.64 -1.54 -14.13
C ALA A 177 4.72 -0.95 -13.22
N LEU A 178 4.83 0.38 -13.17
CA LEU A 178 5.71 1.10 -12.24
C LEU A 178 4.87 1.93 -11.29
N GLU A 179 5.10 1.76 -10.00
CA GLU A 179 4.59 2.58 -8.91
C GLU A 179 5.72 3.48 -8.40
N PRO A 180 5.74 4.77 -8.79
CA PRO A 180 6.89 5.65 -8.55
C PRO A 180 7.16 5.97 -7.09
N VAL A 181 6.15 5.92 -6.21
CA VAL A 181 6.29 6.19 -4.77
C VAL A 181 5.35 5.31 -3.98
N ASN A 182 5.89 4.62 -2.99
CA ASN A 182 5.13 4.03 -1.90
C ASN A 182 4.77 5.09 -0.86
N GLU A 183 3.61 5.05 -0.27
CA GLU A 183 3.17 5.79 0.93
C GLU A 183 3.77 7.20 1.09
N PRO A 184 3.35 8.16 0.28
CA PRO A 184 3.86 9.53 0.35
C PRO A 184 3.58 10.16 1.72
N PRO A 185 4.57 10.87 2.32
CA PRO A 185 4.45 11.38 3.70
C PRO A 185 3.57 12.62 3.85
N GLN A 186 3.13 13.22 2.74
CA GLN A 186 2.33 14.44 2.76
C GLN A 186 0.90 14.17 3.23
N SER A 187 0.21 15.22 3.71
CA SER A 187 -1.20 15.15 4.09
C SER A 187 -2.12 14.77 2.92
N CYS A 188 -3.33 14.28 3.22
CA CYS A 188 -4.26 13.71 2.23
C CYS A 188 -4.57 14.64 1.05
N SER A 189 -4.74 15.94 1.30
CA SER A 189 -5.08 16.95 0.28
C SER A 189 -3.91 17.89 -0.03
N SER A 190 -2.69 17.40 -0.01
CA SER A 190 -1.49 18.21 -0.18
C SER A 190 -1.20 18.54 -1.64
N ASN A 191 -1.23 19.82 -2.00
CA ASN A 191 -0.73 20.28 -3.30
C ASN A 191 0.77 19.99 -3.50
N VAL A 192 1.54 19.85 -2.42
CA VAL A 192 2.94 19.44 -2.50
C VAL A 192 3.06 18.04 -3.07
N TRP A 193 2.19 17.11 -2.60
CA TRP A 193 2.16 15.76 -3.15
C TRP A 193 1.76 15.75 -4.62
N SER A 194 0.73 16.48 -5.00
CA SER A 194 0.30 16.57 -6.42
C SER A 194 1.44 17.02 -7.34
N ASN A 195 2.24 18.01 -6.90
CA ASN A 195 3.39 18.51 -7.67
C ASN A 195 4.52 17.46 -7.76
N VAL A 196 4.85 16.78 -6.65
CA VAL A 196 5.84 15.68 -6.62
C VAL A 196 5.41 14.57 -7.57
N GLN A 197 4.18 14.10 -7.43
CA GLN A 197 3.62 13.02 -8.24
C GLN A 197 3.65 13.38 -9.73
N ALA A 198 3.17 14.56 -10.11
CA ALA A 198 3.16 15.01 -11.50
C ALA A 198 4.58 15.07 -12.10
N ALA A 199 5.57 15.56 -11.36
CA ALA A 199 6.96 15.62 -11.81
C ALA A 199 7.58 14.21 -12.02
N LEU A 200 7.26 13.26 -11.17
CA LEU A 200 7.69 11.86 -11.31
C LEU A 200 7.01 11.17 -12.49
N LEU A 201 5.72 11.37 -12.66
CA LEU A 201 4.96 10.84 -13.80
C LEU A 201 5.48 11.43 -15.13
N ALA A 202 5.79 12.72 -15.17
CA ALA A 202 6.38 13.35 -16.34
C ALA A 202 7.74 12.72 -16.70
N ALA A 203 8.60 12.44 -15.71
CA ALA A 203 9.87 11.77 -15.92
C ALA A 203 9.70 10.33 -16.44
N ALA A 204 8.74 9.59 -15.89
CA ALA A 204 8.40 8.25 -16.38
C ALA A 204 7.88 8.29 -17.82
N ARG A 205 6.98 9.24 -18.16
CA ARG A 205 6.43 9.40 -19.53
C ARG A 205 7.45 9.86 -20.55
N ALA A 206 8.42 10.66 -20.15
CA ALA A 206 9.54 11.02 -21.02
C ALA A 206 10.36 9.80 -21.47
N SER A 207 10.39 8.75 -20.67
CA SER A 207 11.12 7.51 -20.93
C SER A 207 10.25 6.38 -21.50
N SER A 208 8.94 6.38 -21.21
CA SER A 208 7.98 5.39 -21.71
C SER A 208 6.56 5.96 -21.81
N GLN A 209 6.01 5.94 -23.02
CA GLN A 209 4.64 6.42 -23.27
C GLN A 209 3.57 5.36 -22.95
N THR A 210 3.93 4.09 -22.84
CA THR A 210 2.96 2.98 -22.76
C THR A 210 3.02 2.18 -21.46
N LEU A 211 4.09 2.34 -20.67
CA LEU A 211 4.20 1.63 -19.38
C LEU A 211 3.10 2.11 -18.43
N PRO A 212 2.29 1.22 -17.86
CA PRO A 212 1.34 1.61 -16.82
C PRO A 212 2.03 2.20 -15.61
N LEU A 213 1.49 3.31 -15.12
CA LEU A 213 1.94 3.93 -13.89
C LEU A 213 0.89 3.75 -12.81
N VAL A 214 1.32 3.34 -11.63
CA VAL A 214 0.44 3.23 -10.46
C VAL A 214 0.61 4.47 -9.60
N VAL A 215 -0.49 5.15 -9.32
CA VAL A 215 -0.52 6.42 -8.61
C VAL A 215 -1.34 6.32 -7.32
N THR A 216 -1.03 7.15 -6.35
CA THR A 216 -1.70 7.11 -5.05
C THR A 216 -2.00 8.51 -4.53
N GLY A 217 -2.94 8.62 -3.60
CA GLY A 217 -3.17 9.83 -2.81
C GLY A 217 -2.08 10.06 -1.76
N GLY A 218 -2.09 11.21 -1.09
CA GLY A 218 -1.26 11.47 0.08
C GLY A 218 -1.63 10.59 1.29
N CYS A 219 -1.21 11.00 2.49
CA CYS A 219 -1.54 10.29 3.74
C CYS A 219 -1.08 8.82 3.77
N GLY A 220 0.14 8.53 3.32
CA GLY A 220 0.63 7.16 3.37
C GLY A 220 -0.21 6.16 2.56
N SER A 221 -0.74 6.59 1.41
CA SER A 221 -1.62 5.77 0.56
C SER A 221 -2.90 5.25 1.22
N MET A 222 -3.32 5.79 2.37
CA MET A 222 -4.58 5.37 3.01
C MET A 222 -5.80 5.67 2.14
N VAL A 223 -6.92 5.04 2.44
CA VAL A 223 -8.23 5.31 1.78
C VAL A 223 -8.57 6.79 1.78
N SER A 224 -8.29 7.52 2.88
CA SER A 224 -8.51 8.96 2.97
C SER A 224 -7.66 9.77 1.99
N GLY A 225 -6.45 9.30 1.68
CA GLY A 225 -5.59 9.90 0.65
C GLY A 225 -6.16 9.71 -0.74
N LEU A 226 -6.65 8.52 -1.06
CA LEU A 226 -7.35 8.26 -2.33
C LEU A 226 -8.62 9.10 -2.44
N ALA A 227 -9.44 9.15 -1.39
CA ALA A 227 -10.68 9.93 -1.37
C ALA A 227 -10.47 11.44 -1.58
N ALA A 228 -9.27 11.94 -1.25
CA ALA A 228 -8.89 13.34 -1.47
C ALA A 228 -8.16 13.60 -2.80
N LEU A 229 -7.84 12.55 -3.56
CA LEU A 229 -7.11 12.65 -4.82
C LEU A 229 -8.03 13.15 -5.95
N ASP A 230 -7.61 14.23 -6.62
CA ASP A 230 -8.19 14.67 -7.88
C ASP A 230 -7.50 13.91 -9.04
N PRO A 231 -8.22 13.03 -9.76
CA PRO A 231 -7.65 12.27 -10.86
C PRO A 231 -7.59 13.05 -12.19
N GLU A 232 -8.26 14.20 -12.32
CA GLU A 232 -8.35 14.92 -13.58
C GLU A 232 -6.97 15.33 -14.14
N PRO A 233 -6.06 15.94 -13.36
CA PRO A 233 -4.73 16.30 -13.87
C PRO A 233 -3.87 15.09 -14.24
N LEU A 234 -4.17 13.92 -13.65
CA LEU A 234 -3.41 12.69 -13.90
C LEU A 234 -3.76 12.03 -15.24
N ALA A 235 -4.89 12.39 -15.84
CA ALA A 235 -5.29 11.87 -17.17
C ALA A 235 -4.26 12.19 -18.27
N ALA A 236 -3.43 13.21 -18.08
CA ALA A 236 -2.33 13.54 -19.00
C ALA A 236 -1.22 12.46 -19.00
N PHE A 237 -1.21 11.57 -18.01
CA PHE A 237 -0.19 10.54 -17.84
C PHE A 237 -0.71 9.12 -18.06
N GLU A 238 -1.81 8.94 -18.77
CA GLU A 238 -2.32 7.59 -19.10
C GLU A 238 -1.27 6.74 -19.89
N PRO A 239 -1.26 5.40 -19.70
CA PRO A 239 -2.19 4.59 -18.91
C PRO A 239 -1.85 4.59 -17.41
N ILE A 240 -2.88 4.80 -16.56
CA ILE A 240 -2.75 4.91 -15.10
C ILE A 240 -3.61 3.86 -14.39
N LEU A 241 -3.06 3.32 -13.30
CA LEU A 241 -3.76 2.59 -12.25
C LEU A 241 -3.68 3.39 -10.95
N PHE A 242 -4.66 3.25 -10.09
CA PHE A 242 -4.68 3.90 -8.78
C PHE A 242 -4.43 2.88 -7.69
N THR A 243 -3.85 3.30 -6.56
CA THR A 243 -3.65 2.40 -5.42
C THR A 243 -4.01 3.07 -4.10
N PHE A 244 -4.45 2.26 -3.16
CA PHE A 244 -4.57 2.59 -1.74
C PHE A 244 -4.16 1.40 -0.89
N HIS A 245 -3.80 1.67 0.37
CA HIS A 245 -3.44 0.67 1.37
C HIS A 245 -4.52 0.61 2.45
N PHE A 246 -4.72 -0.57 3.03
CA PHE A 246 -5.73 -0.77 4.06
C PHE A 246 -5.20 -1.63 5.21
N TYR A 247 -5.01 -1.00 6.36
CA TYR A 247 -4.56 -1.67 7.59
C TYR A 247 -5.46 -1.39 8.80
N GLU A 248 -6.51 -0.62 8.61
CA GLU A 248 -7.42 -0.26 9.69
C GLU A 248 -8.28 -1.45 10.16
N PRO A 249 -8.49 -1.58 11.47
CA PRO A 249 -7.94 -0.75 12.54
C PRO A 249 -6.50 -1.16 12.87
N TYR A 250 -5.57 -0.19 12.88
CA TYR A 250 -4.16 -0.43 13.18
C TYR A 250 -3.92 -1.13 14.52
N LEU A 251 -4.77 -0.92 15.51
CA LEU A 251 -4.74 -1.64 16.78
C LEU A 251 -4.82 -3.16 16.62
N PHE A 252 -5.47 -3.62 15.56
CA PHE A 252 -5.52 -5.03 15.21
C PHE A 252 -4.35 -5.44 14.32
N SER A 253 -4.17 -4.78 13.19
CA SER A 253 -3.22 -5.21 12.15
C SER A 253 -1.75 -5.09 12.59
N HIS A 254 -1.42 -4.08 13.42
CA HIS A 254 -0.05 -3.79 13.86
C HIS A 254 0.20 -4.08 15.35
N GLN A 255 -0.69 -4.81 16.02
CA GLN A 255 -0.44 -5.20 17.40
C GLN A 255 0.83 -6.02 17.52
N GLY A 256 1.72 -5.61 18.41
CA GLY A 256 3.00 -6.30 18.64
C GLY A 256 4.11 -5.98 17.63
N ALA A 257 3.85 -5.13 16.64
CA ALA A 257 4.82 -4.81 15.61
C ALA A 257 6.05 -4.06 16.16
N PRO A 258 7.26 -4.63 16.05
CA PRO A 258 8.46 -4.03 16.64
C PRO A 258 8.93 -2.77 15.90
N TRP A 259 8.53 -2.60 14.65
CA TRP A 259 8.87 -1.42 13.82
C TRP A 259 8.00 -0.20 14.09
N MET A 260 6.89 -0.35 14.82
CA MET A 260 6.05 0.79 15.19
C MET A 260 6.77 1.68 16.19
N ARG A 261 6.75 2.99 15.93
CA ARG A 261 7.40 3.98 16.81
C ARG A 261 6.62 4.20 18.10
N GLU A 262 5.31 4.19 18.00
CA GLU A 262 4.41 4.42 19.12
C GLU A 262 4.39 3.22 20.07
N PRO A 263 4.75 3.42 21.37
CA PRO A 263 4.84 2.31 22.32
C PRO A 263 3.55 1.50 22.46
N VAL A 264 2.38 2.13 22.21
CA VAL A 264 1.08 1.47 22.26
C VAL A 264 1.04 0.21 21.38
N TYR A 265 1.54 0.27 20.16
CA TYR A 265 1.49 -0.89 19.25
C TYR A 265 2.44 -1.99 19.67
N ARG A 266 3.63 -1.68 20.17
CA ARG A 266 4.63 -2.69 20.56
C ARG A 266 4.20 -3.56 21.72
N ALA A 267 3.42 -3.02 22.65
CA ALA A 267 2.90 -3.77 23.79
C ALA A 267 1.58 -4.49 23.50
N LEU A 268 0.84 -4.08 22.46
CA LEU A 268 -0.42 -4.72 22.09
C LEU A 268 -0.22 -6.18 21.70
N ASN A 269 -1.11 -7.03 22.17
CA ASN A 269 -1.28 -8.41 21.75
C ASN A 269 -2.68 -8.89 22.18
N ASN A 270 -3.15 -9.95 21.55
CA ASN A 270 -4.48 -10.53 21.80
C ASN A 270 -5.66 -9.54 21.64
N VAL A 271 -5.51 -8.51 20.79
CA VAL A 271 -6.65 -7.74 20.32
C VAL A 271 -7.45 -8.64 19.37
N PRO A 272 -8.73 -8.92 19.67
CA PRO A 272 -9.51 -9.87 18.88
C PRO A 272 -10.05 -9.27 17.59
N TRP A 273 -10.37 -10.14 16.62
CA TRP A 273 -11.17 -9.79 15.45
C TRP A 273 -12.25 -10.86 15.18
N PRO A 274 -13.54 -10.47 15.06
CA PRO A 274 -14.10 -9.15 15.36
C PRO A 274 -13.92 -8.77 16.85
N ALA A 275 -14.13 -7.51 17.21
CA ALA A 275 -13.99 -7.05 18.60
C ALA A 275 -14.84 -7.86 19.60
N SER A 276 -16.01 -8.36 19.14
CA SER A 276 -16.91 -9.21 19.92
C SER A 276 -16.36 -10.60 20.26
N ALA A 277 -15.27 -11.05 19.60
CA ALA A 277 -14.63 -12.34 19.90
C ALA A 277 -13.80 -12.33 21.19
N GLY A 278 -13.58 -11.15 21.79
CA GLY A 278 -12.82 -11.01 23.02
C GLY A 278 -13.40 -9.97 23.98
N SER A 279 -12.57 -9.48 24.89
CA SER A 279 -12.93 -8.42 25.82
C SER A 279 -11.77 -7.50 26.15
N LEU A 280 -12.10 -6.24 26.48
CA LEU A 280 -11.13 -5.25 26.93
C LEU A 280 -10.28 -5.78 28.10
N GLU A 281 -10.91 -6.39 29.09
CA GLU A 281 -10.24 -6.92 30.29
C GLU A 281 -9.16 -7.96 29.93
N ARG A 282 -9.49 -8.94 29.07
CA ARG A 282 -8.54 -9.98 28.65
C ARG A 282 -7.38 -9.38 27.84
N THR A 283 -7.68 -8.48 26.93
CA THR A 283 -6.66 -7.80 26.13
C THR A 283 -5.73 -6.97 27.01
N LEU A 284 -6.26 -6.19 27.96
CA LEU A 284 -5.45 -5.42 28.90
C LEU A 284 -4.60 -6.31 29.82
N ALA A 285 -5.10 -7.47 30.23
CA ALA A 285 -4.32 -8.45 31.00
C ALA A 285 -3.11 -8.96 30.18
N SER A 286 -3.30 -9.24 28.90
CA SER A 286 -2.22 -9.66 27.99
C SER A 286 -1.19 -8.54 27.76
N VAL A 287 -1.63 -7.29 27.63
CA VAL A 287 -0.74 -6.13 27.52
C VAL A 287 0.10 -5.97 28.78
N ARG A 288 -0.52 -6.04 29.97
CA ARG A 288 0.21 -5.96 31.24
C ARG A 288 1.25 -7.07 31.39
N ALA A 289 0.89 -8.30 31.05
CA ALA A 289 1.83 -9.43 31.10
C ALA A 289 3.03 -9.22 30.17
N ARG A 290 2.82 -8.69 28.97
CA ARG A 290 3.90 -8.37 28.04
C ARG A 290 4.80 -7.25 28.55
N MET A 291 4.22 -6.16 29.07
CA MET A 291 4.98 -5.05 29.65
C MET A 291 5.78 -5.47 30.88
N ALA A 292 5.26 -6.38 31.71
CA ALA A 292 5.99 -6.91 32.86
C ALA A 292 7.24 -7.71 32.45
N GLY A 293 7.20 -8.34 31.28
CA GLY A 293 8.37 -9.06 30.71
C GLY A 293 9.39 -8.16 30.03
N ASP A 294 9.08 -6.89 29.79
CA ASP A 294 10.02 -5.92 29.21
C ASP A 294 10.93 -5.37 30.32
N THR A 295 12.24 -5.66 30.21
CA THR A 295 13.25 -5.22 31.18
C THR A 295 14.02 -3.96 30.72
N GLU A 296 13.77 -3.49 29.50
CA GLU A 296 14.51 -2.37 28.90
C GLU A 296 13.79 -1.03 29.09
N THR A 297 12.47 -1.04 29.11
CA THR A 297 11.63 0.18 29.24
C THR A 297 11.46 0.55 30.73
N SER A 298 11.62 1.83 31.06
CA SER A 298 11.39 2.32 32.43
C SER A 298 9.94 2.12 32.89
N GLU A 299 9.73 1.95 34.20
CA GLU A 299 8.38 1.79 34.77
C GLU A 299 7.48 3.01 34.51
N ALA A 300 8.04 4.22 34.48
CA ALA A 300 7.28 5.44 34.14
C ALA A 300 6.80 5.43 32.69
N ASP A 301 7.66 5.02 31.74
CA ASP A 301 7.31 4.92 30.32
C ASP A 301 6.31 3.80 30.10
N LYS A 302 6.44 2.66 30.79
CA LYS A 302 5.45 1.57 30.76
C LYS A 302 4.08 2.03 31.25
N GLN A 303 4.03 2.78 32.34
CA GLN A 303 2.76 3.31 32.86
C GLN A 303 2.10 4.29 31.88
N ALA A 304 2.89 5.19 31.28
CA ALA A 304 2.39 6.13 30.26
C ALA A 304 1.87 5.38 29.02
N ALA A 305 2.65 4.42 28.51
CA ALA A 305 2.25 3.59 27.38
C ALA A 305 1.00 2.75 27.68
N TYR A 306 0.89 2.20 28.89
CA TYR A 306 -0.28 1.45 29.32
C TYR A 306 -1.53 2.31 29.39
N ALA A 307 -1.46 3.52 29.96
CA ALA A 307 -2.61 4.41 30.06
C ALA A 307 -3.14 4.78 28.66
N GLU A 308 -2.25 5.06 27.69
CA GLU A 308 -2.66 5.32 26.32
C GLU A 308 -3.21 4.06 25.64
N THR A 309 -2.60 2.91 25.88
CA THR A 309 -3.10 1.61 25.34
C THR A 309 -4.51 1.31 25.87
N GLU A 310 -4.75 1.51 27.16
CA GLU A 310 -6.08 1.34 27.74
C GLU A 310 -7.11 2.29 27.12
N ARG A 311 -6.74 3.54 26.91
CA ARG A 311 -7.60 4.56 26.29
C ARG A 311 -8.03 4.15 24.88
N VAL A 312 -7.07 3.75 24.02
CA VAL A 312 -7.37 3.40 22.63
C VAL A 312 -8.11 2.05 22.53
N LEU A 313 -7.83 1.09 23.42
CA LEU A 313 -8.57 -0.18 23.47
C LEU A 313 -10.02 0.02 23.93
N LYS A 314 -10.31 0.92 24.85
CA LYS A 314 -11.69 1.29 25.19
C LYS A 314 -12.44 1.78 23.95
N VAL A 315 -11.84 2.68 23.17
CA VAL A 315 -12.46 3.15 21.91
C VAL A 315 -12.69 2.00 20.94
N TYR A 316 -11.73 1.08 20.81
CA TYR A 316 -11.87 -0.10 19.94
C TYR A 316 -13.03 -0.99 20.37
N PHE A 317 -13.11 -1.36 21.65
CA PHE A 317 -14.19 -2.25 22.14
C PHE A 317 -15.56 -1.57 22.17
N ASP A 318 -15.63 -0.25 22.43
CA ASP A 318 -16.87 0.53 22.37
C ASP A 318 -17.39 0.63 20.91
N ALA A 319 -16.50 0.81 19.94
CA ALA A 319 -16.85 0.85 18.52
C ALA A 319 -17.23 -0.52 17.96
N ARG A 320 -16.79 -1.63 18.59
CA ARG A 320 -17.08 -3.01 18.18
C ARG A 320 -16.82 -3.28 16.70
N PRO A 321 -15.63 -2.99 16.17
CA PRO A 321 -15.35 -3.21 14.75
C PRO A 321 -15.46 -4.69 14.40
N ASP A 322 -16.05 -4.93 13.25
CA ASP A 322 -16.14 -6.21 12.55
C ASP A 322 -16.13 -5.95 11.05
N ARG A 323 -16.67 -6.82 10.23
CA ARG A 323 -16.74 -6.70 8.79
C ARG A 323 -17.34 -5.35 8.32
N TRP A 324 -18.37 -4.83 9.01
CA TRP A 324 -18.99 -3.55 8.66
C TRP A 324 -17.99 -2.37 8.66
N PHE A 325 -17.01 -2.43 9.58
CA PHE A 325 -15.97 -1.42 9.66
C PHE A 325 -15.09 -1.42 8.39
N VAL A 326 -14.68 -2.60 7.96
CA VAL A 326 -13.91 -2.79 6.72
C VAL A 326 -14.70 -2.31 5.51
N ASP A 327 -15.95 -2.76 5.38
CA ASP A 327 -16.84 -2.40 4.27
C ASP A 327 -17.07 -0.88 4.19
N LYS A 328 -17.20 -0.22 5.34
CA LYS A 328 -17.35 1.24 5.42
C LYS A 328 -16.12 1.99 4.85
N TYR A 329 -14.91 1.55 5.19
CA TYR A 329 -13.69 2.23 4.73
C TYR A 329 -13.39 1.92 3.25
N ILE A 330 -13.46 0.66 2.85
CA ILE A 330 -13.26 0.26 1.45
C ILE A 330 -14.35 0.86 0.55
N GLY A 331 -15.58 1.01 1.09
CA GLY A 331 -16.67 1.70 0.43
C GLY A 331 -16.33 3.14 0.04
N GLN A 332 -15.56 3.88 0.84
CA GLN A 332 -15.12 5.24 0.48
C GLN A 332 -14.22 5.25 -0.78
N ALA A 333 -13.35 4.24 -0.94
CA ALA A 333 -12.55 4.09 -2.16
C ALA A 333 -13.46 3.78 -3.36
N ARG A 334 -14.52 3.00 -3.16
CA ARG A 334 -15.50 2.69 -4.20
C ARG A 334 -16.31 3.94 -4.59
N ASP A 335 -16.78 4.71 -3.61
CA ASP A 335 -17.51 5.97 -3.84
C ASP A 335 -16.64 6.96 -4.62
N TRP A 336 -15.34 7.04 -4.29
CA TRP A 336 -14.39 7.85 -5.03
C TRP A 336 -14.28 7.40 -6.50
N ALA A 337 -14.09 6.11 -6.74
CA ALA A 337 -13.99 5.57 -8.11
C ALA A 337 -15.25 5.84 -8.92
N ASP A 338 -16.43 5.60 -8.34
CA ASP A 338 -17.73 5.82 -8.99
C ASP A 338 -17.95 7.31 -9.30
N SER A 339 -17.61 8.22 -8.37
CA SER A 339 -17.79 9.68 -8.55
C SER A 339 -16.91 10.26 -9.65
N HIS A 340 -15.78 9.61 -9.97
CA HIS A 340 -14.86 10.04 -11.03
C HIS A 340 -14.98 9.18 -12.32
N GLY A 341 -15.92 8.24 -12.37
CA GLY A 341 -16.09 7.35 -13.54
C GLY A 341 -14.92 6.41 -13.77
N ILE A 342 -14.18 6.08 -12.72
CA ILE A 342 -13.02 5.18 -12.78
C ILE A 342 -13.50 3.74 -12.56
N ALA A 343 -13.16 2.85 -13.51
CA ALA A 343 -13.49 1.44 -13.36
C ALA A 343 -12.80 0.86 -12.10
N PRO A 344 -13.51 0.13 -11.22
CA PRO A 344 -12.92 -0.45 -10.01
C PRO A 344 -11.70 -1.32 -10.27
N THR A 345 -11.63 -1.99 -11.41
CA THR A 345 -10.47 -2.80 -11.84
C THR A 345 -9.19 -1.98 -12.06
N ARG A 346 -9.30 -0.66 -12.10
CA ARG A 346 -8.15 0.26 -12.16
C ARG A 346 -7.70 0.77 -10.78
N VAL A 347 -8.39 0.39 -9.71
CA VAL A 347 -8.09 0.82 -8.32
C VAL A 347 -7.65 -0.41 -7.54
N ILE A 348 -6.37 -0.48 -7.20
CA ILE A 348 -5.74 -1.64 -6.56
C ILE A 348 -5.63 -1.36 -5.05
N MET A 349 -6.12 -2.26 -4.20
CA MET A 349 -5.70 -2.29 -2.81
C MET A 349 -4.28 -2.87 -2.76
N GLY A 350 -3.27 -1.98 -2.81
CA GLY A 350 -1.85 -2.34 -3.01
C GLY A 350 -1.22 -3.03 -1.82
N GLU A 351 -1.75 -2.78 -0.62
CA GLU A 351 -1.33 -3.44 0.61
C GLU A 351 -2.51 -3.66 1.55
N PHE A 352 -2.55 -4.82 2.19
CA PHE A 352 -3.33 -5.12 3.39
C PHE A 352 -2.73 -6.35 4.07
N GLY A 353 -2.77 -6.37 5.39
CA GLY A 353 -2.14 -7.45 6.14
C GLY A 353 -2.37 -7.30 7.65
N ALA A 354 -1.87 -8.25 8.41
CA ALA A 354 -1.82 -8.19 9.86
C ALA A 354 -0.65 -9.05 10.38
N LEU A 355 -0.01 -8.59 11.46
CA LEU A 355 1.10 -9.30 12.07
C LEU A 355 0.65 -10.66 12.61
N ARG A 356 1.43 -11.69 12.33
CA ARG A 356 1.18 -13.06 12.82
C ARG A 356 1.70 -13.25 14.24
N THR A 357 1.17 -14.25 14.93
CA THR A 357 1.79 -14.77 16.15
C THR A 357 2.58 -16.02 15.80
N ASP A 358 3.89 -15.99 16.10
CA ASP A 358 4.82 -17.11 15.91
C ASP A 358 5.95 -17.04 16.96
N ALA A 359 7.06 -17.73 16.72
CA ALA A 359 8.21 -17.72 17.62
C ALA A 359 8.91 -16.35 17.73
N ARG A 360 8.73 -15.45 16.74
CA ARG A 360 9.35 -14.11 16.70
C ARG A 360 8.40 -13.02 17.15
N TYR A 361 7.11 -13.17 16.88
CA TYR A 361 6.10 -12.15 17.06
C TYR A 361 4.96 -12.61 17.94
N VAL A 362 4.46 -11.71 18.77
CA VAL A 362 3.25 -11.92 19.58
C VAL A 362 2.26 -10.81 19.22
N ALA A 363 1.19 -11.18 18.52
CA ALA A 363 0.18 -10.30 17.98
C ALA A 363 -1.24 -10.85 18.24
N ALA A 364 -2.14 -10.79 17.26
CA ALA A 364 -3.45 -11.43 17.32
C ALA A 364 -3.33 -12.95 17.36
N PRO A 365 -4.32 -13.66 17.93
CA PRO A 365 -4.49 -15.08 17.66
C PRO A 365 -4.58 -15.34 16.15
N ASN A 366 -3.89 -16.37 15.65
CA ASN A 366 -3.86 -16.66 14.21
C ASN A 366 -5.26 -16.87 13.57
N PRO A 367 -6.26 -17.49 14.26
CA PRO A 367 -7.62 -17.54 13.71
C PRO A 367 -8.28 -16.17 13.53
N ASP A 368 -7.99 -15.20 14.41
CA ASP A 368 -8.50 -13.84 14.31
C ASP A 368 -7.83 -13.11 13.14
N ARG A 369 -6.51 -13.30 12.98
CA ARG A 369 -5.76 -12.82 11.82
C ARG A 369 -6.37 -13.32 10.51
N ALA A 370 -6.64 -14.62 10.41
CA ALA A 370 -7.26 -15.22 9.22
C ALA A 370 -8.64 -14.63 8.92
N ARG A 371 -9.49 -14.43 9.94
CA ARG A 371 -10.81 -13.79 9.78
C ARG A 371 -10.68 -12.36 9.26
N TYR A 372 -9.78 -11.56 9.86
CA TYR A 372 -9.55 -10.19 9.41
C TYR A 372 -9.11 -10.13 7.94
N ILE A 373 -8.12 -10.94 7.55
CA ILE A 373 -7.64 -11.01 6.18
C ILE A 373 -8.75 -11.42 5.21
N ALA A 374 -9.59 -12.40 5.59
CA ALA A 374 -10.73 -12.82 4.79
C ALA A 374 -11.76 -11.69 4.62
N ASP A 375 -12.08 -10.96 5.69
CA ASP A 375 -13.00 -9.83 5.65
C ASP A 375 -12.51 -8.72 4.74
N VAL A 376 -11.22 -8.33 4.87
CA VAL A 376 -10.63 -7.28 4.03
C VAL A 376 -10.60 -7.69 2.55
N ARG A 377 -10.12 -8.90 2.24
CA ARG A 377 -10.09 -9.42 0.88
C ARG A 377 -11.49 -9.47 0.25
N GLN A 378 -12.48 -10.00 0.99
CA GLN A 378 -13.86 -10.10 0.49
C GLN A 378 -14.50 -8.73 0.26
N SER A 379 -14.19 -7.74 1.10
CA SER A 379 -14.67 -6.36 0.92
C SER A 379 -14.10 -5.72 -0.34
N ALA A 380 -12.78 -5.91 -0.58
CA ALA A 380 -12.14 -5.43 -1.80
C ALA A 380 -12.74 -6.10 -3.05
N GLU A 381 -12.91 -7.44 -3.04
CA GLU A 381 -13.50 -8.17 -4.16
C GLU A 381 -14.97 -7.81 -4.40
N ALA A 382 -15.75 -7.59 -3.35
CA ALA A 382 -17.14 -7.11 -3.46
C ALA A 382 -17.23 -5.69 -4.08
N SER A 383 -16.23 -4.87 -3.84
CA SER A 383 -16.06 -3.55 -4.45
C SER A 383 -15.48 -3.60 -5.87
N GLY A 384 -15.09 -4.78 -6.35
CA GLY A 384 -14.47 -4.97 -7.68
C GLY A 384 -12.99 -4.59 -7.75
N PHE A 385 -12.33 -4.39 -6.62
CA PHE A 385 -10.92 -4.00 -6.55
C PHE A 385 -9.98 -5.20 -6.65
N PRO A 386 -8.95 -5.13 -7.52
CA PRO A 386 -7.74 -5.93 -7.37
C PRO A 386 -7.06 -5.68 -6.03
N TRP A 387 -6.28 -6.65 -5.57
CA TRP A 387 -5.58 -6.53 -4.30
C TRP A 387 -4.20 -7.21 -4.30
N ALA A 388 -3.28 -6.74 -3.46
CA ALA A 388 -2.00 -7.38 -3.16
C ALA A 388 -1.83 -7.52 -1.64
N PHE A 389 -1.74 -8.76 -1.18
CA PHE A 389 -1.53 -9.09 0.24
C PHE A 389 -0.13 -8.68 0.71
N TRP A 390 -0.04 -8.05 1.85
CA TRP A 390 1.21 -7.77 2.54
C TRP A 390 1.44 -8.80 3.65
N ASP A 391 2.35 -9.77 3.48
CA ASP A 391 3.32 -9.88 2.41
C ASP A 391 3.65 -11.36 2.11
N LEU A 392 4.73 -11.61 1.38
CA LEU A 392 5.14 -12.98 1.04
C LEU A 392 5.86 -13.63 2.22
N PHE A 393 6.81 -12.92 2.85
CA PHE A 393 7.68 -13.41 3.93
C PHE A 393 7.60 -12.51 5.17
N ASP A 394 8.36 -12.86 6.24
CA ASP A 394 8.48 -12.10 7.47
C ASP A 394 7.19 -12.02 8.31
N GLY A 395 7.04 -10.98 9.12
CA GLY A 395 6.03 -10.90 10.19
C GLY A 395 4.57 -10.93 9.75
N MET A 396 4.26 -10.46 8.55
CA MET A 396 2.91 -10.54 7.96
C MET A 396 2.81 -11.61 6.86
N GLY A 397 3.88 -12.38 6.64
CA GLY A 397 4.02 -13.30 5.53
C GLY A 397 2.95 -14.40 5.42
N MET A 398 2.72 -14.84 4.18
CA MET A 398 1.95 -16.04 3.87
C MET A 398 2.82 -17.28 3.63
N MET A 399 4.13 -17.12 3.60
CA MET A 399 5.11 -18.19 3.40
C MET A 399 6.14 -18.17 4.54
N ASP A 400 6.54 -19.33 5.02
CA ASP A 400 7.59 -19.43 6.01
C ASP A 400 8.96 -19.13 5.38
N ASP A 401 9.75 -18.29 6.04
CA ASP A 401 11.02 -17.79 5.53
C ASP A 401 12.07 -18.89 5.27
N LYS A 402 12.03 -19.99 6.05
CA LYS A 402 13.02 -21.07 6.04
C LYS A 402 12.54 -22.29 5.29
N THR A 403 11.35 -22.79 5.64
CA THR A 403 10.79 -24.03 5.07
C THR A 403 10.14 -23.81 3.72
N ARG A 404 9.84 -22.56 3.37
CA ARG A 404 9.11 -22.18 2.14
C ARG A 404 7.71 -22.79 2.05
N SER A 405 7.17 -23.22 3.19
CA SER A 405 5.79 -23.71 3.24
C SER A 405 4.82 -22.53 3.26
N LEU A 406 3.75 -22.63 2.45
CA LEU A 406 2.63 -21.70 2.52
C LEU A 406 1.82 -21.95 3.80
N ASP A 407 1.36 -20.89 4.44
CA ASP A 407 0.41 -20.96 5.55
C ASP A 407 -0.99 -21.31 5.02
N PRO A 408 -1.53 -22.51 5.30
CA PRO A 408 -2.84 -22.92 4.77
C PRO A 408 -3.97 -21.98 5.20
N ALA A 409 -3.90 -21.43 6.42
CA ALA A 409 -4.93 -20.51 6.92
C ALA A 409 -4.91 -19.19 6.15
N MET A 410 -3.73 -18.69 5.73
CA MET A 410 -3.63 -17.50 4.89
C MET A 410 -4.07 -17.79 3.45
N VAL A 411 -3.70 -18.94 2.89
CA VAL A 411 -4.16 -19.34 1.55
C VAL A 411 -5.70 -19.40 1.50
N ASP A 412 -6.33 -19.97 2.51
CA ASP A 412 -7.80 -20.03 2.62
C ASP A 412 -8.41 -18.63 2.82
N ALA A 413 -7.90 -17.84 3.77
CA ALA A 413 -8.37 -16.48 4.04
C ALA A 413 -8.30 -15.57 2.80
N LEU A 414 -7.28 -15.76 1.97
CA LEU A 414 -7.11 -15.06 0.69
C LEU A 414 -7.96 -15.64 -0.45
N GLY A 415 -8.76 -16.68 -0.18
CA GLY A 415 -9.59 -17.33 -1.21
C GLY A 415 -8.77 -17.98 -2.33
N LEU A 416 -7.56 -18.39 -2.00
CA LEU A 416 -6.61 -19.06 -2.89
C LEU A 416 -6.69 -20.59 -2.71
N ARG A 417 -5.90 -21.33 -3.48
CA ARG A 417 -5.85 -22.80 -3.38
C ARG A 417 -4.45 -23.24 -2.97
N MET A 418 -4.38 -24.22 -2.07
CA MET A 418 -3.10 -24.89 -1.82
C MET A 418 -2.64 -25.55 -3.12
N PRO A 419 -1.41 -25.27 -3.59
CA PRO A 419 -0.86 -25.94 -4.77
C PRO A 419 -0.55 -27.41 -4.43
N GLU A 420 -0.89 -28.28 -5.37
CA GLU A 420 -0.53 -29.70 -5.31
C GLU A 420 0.98 -29.89 -5.43
#